data_26cdce18d0034c9a1b6550c1202a924b
#
_entry.id   26cdce18d0034c9a1b6550c1202a924b
#
_cell.length_a   1.000
_cell.length_b   1.000
_cell.length_c   1.000
_cell.angle_alpha   90.00
_cell.angle_beta   90.00
_cell.angle_gamma   90.00
#
_symmetry.space_group_name_H-M   'P 1'
#
loop_
_entity.id
_entity.type
_entity.pdbx_description
1 polymer ?
#
loop_
_entity_poly.entity_id
_entity_poly.type
_entity_poly.pdbx_seq_one_letter_code
_entity_poly.pdbx_strand_id
1 'polypeptide(L)'
;ILDYIESNTFSEEDVRKNVVSIIPLIKKVHKEIPKILYGQPFFFWVFHVIKNYANFLKNQNSSYGKLLPSLLKQSGILEKESSPYEIVFSHNDLLSANFLNDGSRLWLIDWEYAGFNTPLFDLGSLAANNNFSEKEEFFLLENYYEKKISEELLKRYYSIKCSALLRETMWSMVSELTSKIEFDYKDYTTKYFNKFNESFKKLNLKE
;
A
#
# COMPACT_ATOMS: atom_id res chain seq x y z
N ILE A 1 9.46 -18.63 -18.52
CA ILE A 1 10.56 -19.21 -17.69
C ILE A 1 11.13 -18.03 -16.92
N LEU A 2 11.16 -18.12 -15.60
CA LEU A 2 11.79 -17.15 -14.72
C LEU A 2 13.04 -17.77 -14.12
N ASP A 3 14.09 -16.97 -13.93
CA ASP A 3 15.27 -17.40 -13.22
C ASP A 3 14.98 -17.53 -11.73
N TYR A 4 15.49 -18.57 -11.09
CA TYR A 4 15.45 -18.70 -9.65
C TYR A 4 16.53 -17.80 -9.01
N ILE A 5 16.14 -17.02 -8.03
CA ILE A 5 17.07 -16.17 -7.27
C ILE A 5 17.32 -16.85 -5.92
N GLU A 6 18.52 -17.39 -5.74
CA GLU A 6 18.95 -17.88 -4.42
C GLU A 6 19.10 -16.68 -3.47
N SER A 7 18.20 -16.56 -2.51
CA SER A 7 18.06 -15.35 -1.70
C SER A 7 17.31 -15.60 -0.41
N ASN A 8 17.41 -14.65 0.52
CA ASN A 8 16.59 -14.59 1.72
C ASN A 8 15.45 -13.60 1.53
N THR A 9 14.23 -14.04 1.82
CA THR A 9 13.04 -13.18 1.87
C THR A 9 13.06 -12.34 3.13
N PHE A 10 12.73 -11.06 3.01
CA PHE A 10 12.68 -10.15 4.15
C PHE A 10 11.50 -10.42 5.06
N SER A 11 11.73 -10.27 6.36
CA SER A 11 10.70 -10.04 7.38
C SER A 11 10.36 -8.53 7.47
N GLU A 12 9.29 -8.21 8.21
CA GLU A 12 8.95 -6.80 8.51
C GLU A 12 10.11 -6.07 9.21
N GLU A 13 10.86 -6.76 10.07
CA GLU A 13 12.03 -6.21 10.77
C GLU A 13 13.18 -5.94 9.80
N ASP A 14 13.41 -6.85 8.83
CA ASP A 14 14.44 -6.67 7.82
C ASP A 14 14.12 -5.47 6.92
N VAL A 15 12.86 -5.24 6.56
CA VAL A 15 12.44 -4.04 5.83
C VAL A 15 12.79 -2.77 6.61
N ARG A 16 12.46 -2.70 7.90
CA ARG A 16 12.78 -1.54 8.74
C ARG A 16 14.29 -1.30 8.86
N LYS A 17 15.07 -2.36 9.07
CA LYS A 17 16.54 -2.28 9.16
C LYS A 17 17.19 -1.85 7.85
N ASN A 18 16.61 -2.21 6.72
CA ASN A 18 17.17 -1.96 5.39
C ASN A 18 16.50 -0.79 4.64
N VAL A 19 15.72 0.05 5.33
CA VAL A 19 14.99 1.16 4.72
C VAL A 19 15.90 2.09 3.90
N VAL A 20 17.14 2.30 4.33
CA VAL A 20 18.16 3.10 3.62
C VAL A 20 18.45 2.54 2.21
N SER A 21 18.47 1.22 2.05
CA SER A 21 18.67 0.56 0.77
C SER A 21 17.39 0.42 -0.05
N ILE A 22 16.23 0.36 0.61
CA ILE A 22 14.91 0.25 -0.02
C ILE A 22 14.50 1.58 -0.67
N ILE A 23 14.77 2.73 -0.03
CA ILE A 23 14.40 4.04 -0.59
C ILE A 23 14.97 4.28 -2.00
N PRO A 24 16.26 4.07 -2.30
CA PRO A 24 16.79 4.19 -3.65
C PRO A 24 16.13 3.23 -4.65
N LEU A 25 15.78 2.01 -4.22
CA LEU A 25 15.08 1.05 -5.05
C LEU A 25 13.69 1.56 -5.44
N ILE A 26 12.91 2.06 -4.48
CA ILE A 26 11.59 2.66 -4.75
C ILE A 26 11.73 3.89 -5.67
N LYS A 27 12.70 4.77 -5.41
CA LYS A 27 12.97 5.92 -6.29
C LYS A 27 13.27 5.49 -7.74
N LYS A 28 14.02 4.40 -7.90
CA LYS A 28 14.34 3.84 -9.21
C LYS A 28 13.08 3.32 -9.91
N VAL A 29 12.20 2.61 -9.19
CA VAL A 29 10.90 2.17 -9.70
C VAL A 29 10.09 3.36 -10.20
N HIS A 30 9.96 4.40 -9.39
CA HIS A 30 9.13 5.57 -9.70
C HIS A 30 9.67 6.42 -10.86
N LYS A 31 10.99 6.50 -11.04
CA LYS A 31 11.64 7.42 -11.98
C LYS A 31 12.17 6.75 -13.24
N GLU A 32 12.66 5.51 -13.15
CA GLU A 32 13.36 4.87 -14.27
C GLU A 32 12.44 3.94 -15.08
N ILE A 33 11.54 3.20 -14.43
CA ILE A 33 10.65 2.30 -15.15
C ILE A 33 9.77 3.04 -16.17
N PRO A 34 9.18 4.23 -15.88
CA PRO A 34 8.40 4.97 -16.88
C PRO A 34 9.16 5.28 -18.18
N LYS A 35 10.48 5.39 -18.12
CA LYS A 35 11.31 5.71 -19.29
C LYS A 35 11.44 4.56 -20.30
N ILE A 36 11.18 3.33 -19.86
CA ILE A 36 11.33 2.09 -20.65
C ILE A 36 10.01 1.35 -20.85
N LEU A 37 8.91 1.90 -20.35
CA LEU A 37 7.59 1.31 -20.55
C LEU A 37 7.07 1.59 -21.97
N TYR A 38 6.46 0.55 -22.55
CA TYR A 38 5.75 0.63 -23.83
C TYR A 38 4.31 0.15 -23.66
N GLY A 39 3.39 0.78 -24.38
CA GLY A 39 1.96 0.43 -24.34
C GLY A 39 1.18 1.21 -23.29
N GLN A 40 0.05 0.65 -22.87
CA GLN A 40 -0.86 1.27 -21.90
C GLN A 40 -0.72 0.56 -20.54
N PRO A 41 0.05 1.11 -19.59
CA PRO A 41 0.17 0.55 -18.26
C PRO A 41 -1.12 0.77 -17.44
N PHE A 42 -1.33 -0.07 -16.45
CA PHE A 42 -2.43 0.09 -15.51
C PHE A 42 -2.32 1.39 -14.72
N PHE A 43 -3.48 1.93 -14.36
CA PHE A 43 -3.61 2.97 -13.37
C PHE A 43 -4.22 2.35 -12.10
N PHE A 44 -3.38 2.12 -11.08
CA PHE A 44 -3.79 1.57 -9.81
C PHE A 44 -4.25 2.70 -8.89
N TRP A 45 -5.51 3.10 -9.02
CA TRP A 45 -6.07 4.12 -8.13
C TRP A 45 -6.76 3.48 -6.94
N VAL A 46 -6.16 3.56 -5.76
CA VAL A 46 -6.61 2.86 -4.55
C VAL A 46 -8.10 3.06 -4.26
N PHE A 47 -8.63 4.26 -4.48
CA PHE A 47 -10.04 4.57 -4.24
C PHE A 47 -10.98 3.90 -5.24
N HIS A 48 -10.53 3.66 -6.48
CA HIS A 48 -11.28 2.84 -7.45
C HIS A 48 -11.21 1.35 -7.09
N VAL A 49 -10.07 0.88 -6.62
CA VAL A 49 -9.91 -0.51 -6.14
C VAL A 49 -10.86 -0.77 -4.97
N ILE A 50 -10.92 0.14 -3.99
CA ILE A 50 -11.84 0.07 -2.85
C ILE A 50 -13.30 0.03 -3.33
N LYS A 51 -13.70 0.90 -4.27
CA LYS A 51 -15.07 0.90 -4.86
C LYS A 51 -15.38 -0.42 -5.57
N ASN A 52 -14.40 -0.98 -6.30
CA ASN A 52 -14.56 -2.27 -6.97
C ASN A 52 -14.75 -3.42 -5.98
N TYR A 53 -13.92 -3.48 -4.93
CA TYR A 53 -14.08 -4.48 -3.86
C TYR A 53 -15.43 -4.35 -3.15
N ALA A 54 -15.88 -3.12 -2.85
CA ALA A 54 -17.19 -2.90 -2.25
C ALA A 54 -18.34 -3.40 -3.15
N ASN A 55 -18.26 -3.12 -4.46
CA ASN A 55 -19.25 -3.61 -5.42
C ASN A 55 -19.26 -5.14 -5.51
N PHE A 56 -18.08 -5.76 -5.54
CA PHE A 56 -17.95 -7.23 -5.53
C PHE A 56 -18.58 -7.83 -4.26
N LEU A 57 -18.19 -7.35 -3.07
CA LEU A 57 -18.69 -7.83 -1.79
C LEU A 57 -20.21 -7.66 -1.65
N LYS A 58 -20.76 -6.56 -2.16
CA LYS A 58 -22.21 -6.32 -2.21
C LYS A 58 -22.91 -7.34 -3.11
N ASN A 59 -22.40 -7.60 -4.33
CA ASN A 59 -22.99 -8.53 -5.28
C ASN A 59 -22.92 -9.98 -4.80
N GLN A 60 -21.93 -10.33 -3.99
CA GLN A 60 -21.79 -11.64 -3.36
C GLN A 60 -22.60 -11.79 -2.05
N ASN A 61 -23.39 -10.80 -1.65
CA ASN A 61 -24.11 -10.78 -0.37
C ASN A 61 -23.20 -11.10 0.83
N SER A 62 -21.98 -10.54 0.82
CA SER A 62 -20.99 -10.77 1.85
C SER A 62 -21.51 -10.39 3.25
N SER A 63 -21.04 -11.12 4.27
CA SER A 63 -21.29 -10.80 5.69
C SER A 63 -20.85 -9.38 6.07
N TYR A 64 -19.91 -8.80 5.32
CA TYR A 64 -19.41 -7.43 5.49
C TYR A 64 -20.32 -6.35 4.88
N GLY A 65 -21.43 -6.72 4.21
CA GLY A 65 -22.32 -5.81 3.48
C GLY A 65 -22.78 -4.59 4.27
N LYS A 66 -23.04 -4.76 5.57
CA LYS A 66 -23.48 -3.65 6.46
C LYS A 66 -22.39 -2.59 6.71
N LEU A 67 -21.11 -2.93 6.56
CA LEU A 67 -19.97 -2.03 6.76
C LEU A 67 -19.69 -1.18 5.51
N LEU A 68 -20.01 -1.67 4.32
CA LEU A 68 -19.61 -1.06 3.05
C LEU A 68 -19.99 0.41 2.88
N PRO A 69 -21.22 0.87 3.28
CA PRO A 69 -21.57 2.29 3.14
C PRO A 69 -20.66 3.21 3.96
N SER A 70 -20.31 2.81 5.17
CA SER A 70 -19.41 3.58 6.05
C SER A 70 -17.99 3.59 5.47
N LEU A 71 -17.48 2.45 5.03
CA LEU A 71 -16.13 2.33 4.44
C LEU A 71 -16.00 3.18 3.17
N LEU A 72 -17.02 3.19 2.31
CA LEU A 72 -17.02 4.02 1.11
C LEU A 72 -17.07 5.52 1.43
N LYS A 73 -17.86 5.93 2.45
CA LYS A 73 -17.87 7.30 2.92
C LYS A 73 -16.50 7.74 3.43
N GLN A 74 -15.86 6.93 4.27
CA GLN A 74 -14.50 7.17 4.78
C GLN A 74 -13.48 7.22 3.66
N SER A 75 -13.56 6.30 2.69
CA SER A 75 -12.72 6.30 1.49
C SER A 75 -12.84 7.63 0.71
N GLY A 76 -14.06 8.15 0.54
CA GLY A 76 -14.28 9.44 -0.14
C GLY A 76 -13.66 10.63 0.60
N ILE A 77 -13.69 10.63 1.94
CA ILE A 77 -13.01 11.63 2.76
C ILE A 77 -11.50 11.55 2.55
N LEU A 78 -10.92 10.35 2.63
CA LEU A 78 -9.48 10.13 2.42
C LEU A 78 -9.03 10.55 1.02
N GLU A 79 -9.83 10.27 -0.02
CA GLU A 79 -9.55 10.69 -1.40
C GLU A 79 -9.45 12.21 -1.51
N LYS A 80 -10.37 12.94 -0.89
CA LYS A 80 -10.37 14.40 -0.86
C LYS A 80 -9.15 14.97 -0.12
N GLU A 81 -8.82 14.41 1.04
CA GLU A 81 -7.74 14.89 1.90
C GLU A 81 -6.33 14.55 1.37
N SER A 82 -6.22 13.61 0.44
CA SER A 82 -4.95 13.20 -0.15
C SER A 82 -4.55 14.01 -1.41
N SER A 83 -5.43 14.90 -1.91
CA SER A 83 -5.14 15.80 -3.03
C SER A 83 -4.22 16.97 -2.61
N PRO A 84 -3.39 17.54 -3.53
CA PRO A 84 -3.15 17.17 -4.92
C PRO A 84 -2.24 15.96 -5.07
N TYR A 85 -2.25 15.33 -6.26
CA TYR A 85 -1.49 14.10 -6.52
C TYR A 85 -0.30 14.36 -7.44
N GLU A 86 0.84 13.76 -7.07
CA GLU A 86 1.92 13.43 -7.98
C GLU A 86 1.68 12.02 -8.50
N ILE A 87 1.98 11.75 -9.77
CA ILE A 87 1.78 10.44 -10.40
C ILE A 87 3.13 9.88 -10.83
N VAL A 88 3.41 8.67 -10.38
CA VAL A 88 4.61 7.89 -10.72
C VAL A 88 4.22 6.46 -11.10
N PHE A 89 5.12 5.70 -11.70
CA PHE A 89 4.94 4.27 -11.82
C PHE A 89 5.29 3.63 -10.47
N SER A 90 4.37 2.90 -9.88
CA SER A 90 4.46 2.33 -8.53
C SER A 90 4.40 0.82 -8.57
N HIS A 91 4.97 0.18 -7.56
CA HIS A 91 4.85 -1.26 -7.35
C HIS A 91 3.46 -1.65 -6.83
N ASN A 92 2.90 -0.83 -5.95
CA ASN A 92 1.57 -0.95 -5.35
C ASN A 92 1.38 -2.14 -4.38
N ASP A 93 2.45 -2.91 -4.08
CA ASP A 93 2.38 -4.04 -3.16
C ASP A 93 3.71 -4.27 -2.41
N LEU A 94 4.14 -3.29 -1.62
CA LEU A 94 5.41 -3.34 -0.89
C LEU A 94 5.28 -4.10 0.45
N LEU A 95 4.95 -5.40 0.34
CA LEU A 95 5.03 -6.36 1.45
C LEU A 95 6.49 -6.78 1.69
N SER A 96 6.82 -7.17 2.93
CA SER A 96 8.16 -7.70 3.24
C SER A 96 8.53 -8.89 2.37
N ALA A 97 7.57 -9.78 2.11
CA ALA A 97 7.75 -10.97 1.29
C ALA A 97 8.19 -10.68 -0.16
N ASN A 98 7.96 -9.45 -0.66
CA ASN A 98 8.33 -9.03 -2.01
C ASN A 98 9.75 -8.47 -2.11
N PHE A 99 10.48 -8.39 -0.98
CA PHE A 99 11.89 -8.02 -0.96
C PHE A 99 12.77 -9.25 -0.75
N LEU A 100 13.72 -9.48 -1.68
CA LEU A 100 14.69 -10.56 -1.60
C LEU A 100 16.10 -10.00 -1.53
N ASN A 101 16.97 -10.62 -0.73
CA ASN A 101 18.38 -10.28 -0.64
C ASN A 101 19.22 -11.51 -0.99
N ASP A 102 20.01 -11.41 -2.06
CA ASP A 102 20.92 -12.46 -2.52
C ASP A 102 22.34 -12.34 -1.94
N GLY A 103 22.55 -11.41 -1.00
CA GLY A 103 23.85 -11.11 -0.40
C GLY A 103 24.66 -10.05 -1.17
N SER A 104 24.33 -9.78 -2.43
CA SER A 104 24.97 -8.77 -3.27
C SER A 104 24.06 -7.56 -3.54
N ARG A 105 22.76 -7.80 -3.66
CA ARG A 105 21.77 -6.76 -3.96
C ARG A 105 20.39 -7.12 -3.43
N LEU A 106 19.56 -6.08 -3.37
CA LEU A 106 18.14 -6.18 -3.04
C LEU A 106 17.32 -6.31 -4.32
N TRP A 107 16.40 -7.25 -4.32
CA TRP A 107 15.44 -7.48 -5.40
C TRP A 107 14.04 -7.12 -4.93
N LEU A 108 13.22 -6.63 -5.85
CA LEU A 108 11.79 -6.42 -5.66
C LEU A 108 11.06 -7.28 -6.68
N ILE A 109 10.17 -8.14 -6.19
CA ILE A 109 9.42 -9.13 -6.98
C ILE A 109 7.92 -8.91 -6.84
N ASP A 110 7.13 -9.68 -7.59
CA ASP A 110 5.66 -9.67 -7.55
C ASP A 110 5.05 -8.34 -8.02
N TRP A 111 5.14 -8.12 -9.32
CA TRP A 111 4.70 -6.89 -10.01
C TRP A 111 3.24 -6.94 -10.48
N GLU A 112 2.41 -7.84 -9.92
CA GLU A 112 1.02 -8.04 -10.38
C GLU A 112 0.18 -6.76 -10.29
N TYR A 113 0.40 -5.96 -9.27
CA TYR A 113 -0.32 -4.69 -9.05
C TYR A 113 0.41 -3.47 -9.62
N ALA A 114 1.55 -3.65 -10.29
CA ALA A 114 2.35 -2.54 -10.75
C ALA A 114 1.62 -1.67 -11.77
N GLY A 115 1.70 -0.36 -11.59
CA GLY A 115 1.00 0.60 -12.43
C GLY A 115 1.14 2.03 -11.92
N PHE A 116 0.57 2.99 -12.61
CA PHE A 116 0.62 4.37 -12.19
C PHE A 116 -0.21 4.62 -10.92
N ASN A 117 0.36 5.34 -9.98
CA ASN A 117 -0.26 5.74 -8.72
C ASN A 117 0.48 6.96 -8.14
N THR A 118 0.08 7.45 -6.98
CA THR A 118 0.87 8.42 -6.21
C THR A 118 2.03 7.73 -5.49
N PRO A 119 3.24 8.34 -5.42
CA PRO A 119 4.36 7.77 -4.66
C PRO A 119 4.01 7.55 -3.18
N LEU A 120 3.08 8.36 -2.65
CA LEU A 120 2.61 8.22 -1.27
C LEU A 120 1.94 6.86 -1.01
N PHE A 121 1.43 6.19 -2.06
CA PHE A 121 0.82 4.87 -1.88
C PHE A 121 1.88 3.80 -1.60
N ASP A 122 2.96 3.76 -2.38
CA ASP A 122 4.08 2.85 -2.12
C ASP A 122 4.72 3.12 -0.76
N LEU A 123 4.97 4.39 -0.43
CA LEU A 123 5.55 4.77 0.87
C LEU A 123 4.61 4.44 2.04
N GLY A 124 3.32 4.71 1.88
CA GLY A 124 2.31 4.45 2.92
C GLY A 124 2.05 2.96 3.12
N SER A 125 1.96 2.17 2.04
CA SER A 125 1.78 0.72 2.12
C SER A 125 3.03 0.03 2.69
N LEU A 126 4.24 0.46 2.29
CA LEU A 126 5.49 -0.03 2.89
C LEU A 126 5.47 0.16 4.41
N ALA A 127 5.15 1.36 4.88
CA ALA A 127 5.14 1.67 6.31
C ALA A 127 4.03 0.89 7.06
N ALA A 128 2.82 0.83 6.49
CA ALA A 128 1.67 0.14 7.08
C ALA A 128 1.86 -1.37 7.19
N ASN A 129 2.39 -1.99 6.12
CA ASN A 129 2.59 -3.43 6.04
C ASN A 129 3.78 -3.91 6.89
N ASN A 130 4.77 -3.05 7.11
CA ASN A 130 5.99 -3.39 7.85
C ASN A 130 6.07 -2.75 9.25
N ASN A 131 4.95 -2.24 9.77
CA ASN A 131 4.79 -1.72 11.12
C ASN A 131 5.82 -0.63 11.48
N PHE A 132 6.03 0.34 10.59
CA PHE A 132 6.92 1.47 10.85
C PHE A 132 6.40 2.32 12.00
N SER A 133 7.31 2.74 12.88
CA SER A 133 7.06 3.79 13.87
C SER A 133 6.99 5.16 13.18
N GLU A 134 6.39 6.14 13.85
CA GLU A 134 6.34 7.52 13.33
C GLU A 134 7.73 8.07 12.97
N LYS A 135 8.77 7.74 13.75
CA LYS A 135 10.15 8.15 13.43
C LYS A 135 10.68 7.53 12.15
N GLU A 136 10.38 6.26 11.92
CA GLU A 136 10.77 5.56 10.68
C GLU A 136 9.99 6.08 9.47
N GLU A 137 8.73 6.47 9.66
CA GLU A 137 7.92 7.11 8.61
C GLU A 137 8.47 8.49 8.24
N PHE A 138 8.81 9.33 9.22
CA PHE A 138 9.47 10.61 8.95
C PHE A 138 10.79 10.41 8.22
N PHE A 139 11.62 9.48 8.67
CA PHE A 139 12.87 9.14 8.02
C PHE A 139 12.66 8.69 6.57
N LEU A 140 11.69 7.81 6.32
CA LEU A 140 11.31 7.35 4.98
C LEU A 140 10.95 8.51 4.06
N LEU A 141 10.05 9.39 4.52
CA LEU A 141 9.56 10.52 3.73
C LEU A 141 10.67 11.55 3.45
N GLU A 142 11.43 11.97 4.46
CA GLU A 142 12.51 12.95 4.29
C GLU A 142 13.60 12.45 3.34
N ASN A 143 13.97 11.17 3.41
CA ASN A 143 14.97 10.58 2.53
C ASN A 143 14.42 10.32 1.12
N TYR A 144 13.12 10.01 0.99
CA TYR A 144 12.51 9.87 -0.33
C TYR A 144 12.41 11.22 -1.04
N TYR A 145 11.89 12.26 -0.38
CA TYR A 145 11.72 13.58 -0.96
C TYR A 145 12.97 14.47 -0.91
N GLU A 146 14.01 14.08 -0.16
CA GLU A 146 15.27 14.83 0.04
C GLU A 146 15.03 16.26 0.57
N LYS A 147 14.00 16.40 1.40
CA LYS A 147 13.61 17.67 2.02
C LYS A 147 12.85 17.46 3.32
N LYS A 148 12.76 18.51 4.12
CA LYS A 148 11.85 18.51 5.28
C LYS A 148 10.40 18.34 4.84
N ILE A 149 9.66 17.55 5.58
CA ILE A 149 8.26 17.23 5.29
C ILE A 149 7.36 18.33 5.85
N SER A 150 6.53 18.92 4.97
CA SER A 150 5.50 19.86 5.39
C SER A 150 4.29 19.16 6.03
N GLU A 151 3.56 19.88 6.88
CA GLU A 151 2.32 19.36 7.48
C GLU A 151 1.31 18.95 6.40
N GLU A 152 1.21 19.69 5.31
CA GLU A 152 0.35 19.35 4.17
C GLU A 152 0.72 18.02 3.53
N LEU A 153 2.02 17.81 3.24
CA LEU A 153 2.50 16.54 2.68
C LEU A 153 2.27 15.40 3.66
N LEU A 154 2.51 15.63 4.94
CA LEU A 154 2.29 14.65 5.99
C LEU A 154 0.80 14.25 6.10
N LYS A 155 -0.11 15.22 6.03
CA LYS A 155 -1.55 14.96 6.02
C LYS A 155 -1.97 14.10 4.82
N ARG A 156 -1.47 14.42 3.62
CA ARG A 156 -1.72 13.62 2.40
C ARG A 156 -1.16 12.20 2.53
N TYR A 157 0.06 12.07 3.05
CA TYR A 157 0.70 10.79 3.29
C TYR A 157 -0.14 9.92 4.22
N TYR A 158 -0.56 10.43 5.37
CA TYR A 158 -1.37 9.66 6.31
C TYR A 158 -2.74 9.30 5.74
N SER A 159 -3.34 10.15 4.91
CA SER A 159 -4.61 9.85 4.22
C SER A 159 -4.44 8.70 3.23
N ILE A 160 -3.36 8.70 2.44
CA ILE A 160 -3.05 7.60 1.51
C ILE A 160 -2.65 6.32 2.26
N LYS A 161 -1.84 6.40 3.32
CA LYS A 161 -1.50 5.24 4.17
C LYS A 161 -2.76 4.61 4.77
N CYS A 162 -3.69 5.42 5.25
CA CYS A 162 -4.97 4.95 5.76
C CYS A 162 -5.80 4.26 4.66
N SER A 163 -5.77 4.79 3.43
CA SER A 163 -6.43 4.18 2.27
C SER A 163 -5.79 2.85 1.88
N ALA A 164 -4.47 2.70 2.02
CA ALA A 164 -3.77 1.43 1.80
C ALA A 164 -4.22 0.37 2.81
N LEU A 165 -4.37 0.74 4.09
CA LEU A 165 -4.92 -0.15 5.12
C LEU A 165 -6.37 -0.57 4.83
N LEU A 166 -7.20 0.36 4.35
CA LEU A 166 -8.57 0.05 3.94
C LEU A 166 -8.60 -0.89 2.73
N ARG A 167 -7.75 -0.64 1.72
CA ARG A 167 -7.61 -1.52 0.56
C ARG A 167 -7.23 -2.93 0.98
N GLU A 168 -6.25 -3.07 1.87
CA GLU A 168 -5.78 -4.35 2.37
C GLU A 168 -6.86 -5.10 3.15
N THR A 169 -7.59 -4.37 4.01
CA THR A 169 -8.77 -4.91 4.71
C THR A 169 -9.79 -5.47 3.73
N MET A 170 -10.15 -4.71 2.69
CA MET A 170 -11.18 -5.12 1.74
C MET A 170 -10.69 -6.19 0.77
N TRP A 171 -9.40 -6.22 0.44
CA TRP A 171 -8.77 -7.31 -0.30
C TRP A 171 -8.94 -8.64 0.44
N SER A 172 -8.69 -8.65 1.73
CA SER A 172 -8.87 -9.84 2.56
C SER A 172 -10.34 -10.28 2.62
N MET A 173 -11.29 -9.34 2.73
CA MET A 173 -12.73 -9.64 2.67
C MET A 173 -13.13 -10.28 1.34
N VAL A 174 -12.54 -9.85 0.23
CA VAL A 174 -12.77 -10.45 -1.11
C VAL A 174 -12.12 -11.82 -1.19
N SER A 175 -10.88 -11.95 -0.70
CA SER A 175 -10.12 -13.19 -0.72
C SER A 175 -10.77 -14.29 0.10
N GLU A 176 -11.45 -13.96 1.21
CA GLU A 176 -12.26 -14.92 1.99
C GLU A 176 -13.32 -15.63 1.12
N LEU A 177 -13.84 -14.94 0.10
CA LEU A 177 -14.88 -15.48 -0.79
C LEU A 177 -14.33 -16.13 -2.07
N THR A 178 -13.11 -15.79 -2.47
CA THR A 178 -12.58 -16.14 -3.80
C THR A 178 -11.35 -17.02 -3.77
N SER A 179 -10.55 -16.94 -2.71
CA SER A 179 -9.28 -17.67 -2.62
C SER A 179 -9.51 -19.15 -2.35
N LYS A 180 -8.66 -19.97 -2.98
CA LYS A 180 -8.55 -21.41 -2.71
C LYS A 180 -7.38 -21.74 -1.78
N ILE A 181 -6.62 -20.73 -1.37
CA ILE A 181 -5.49 -20.87 -0.48
C ILE A 181 -6.02 -21.01 0.94
N GLU A 182 -5.52 -22.01 1.68
CA GLU A 182 -5.83 -22.19 3.09
C GLU A 182 -5.10 -21.12 3.92
N PHE A 183 -5.85 -20.09 4.31
CA PHE A 183 -5.34 -18.94 5.07
C PHE A 183 -6.47 -18.34 5.90
N ASP A 184 -6.17 -17.86 7.11
CA ASP A 184 -7.18 -17.23 7.97
C ASP A 184 -7.43 -15.77 7.55
N TYR A 185 -8.22 -15.62 6.47
CA TYR A 185 -8.63 -14.30 5.96
C TYR A 185 -9.45 -13.50 6.97
N LYS A 186 -10.18 -14.14 7.91
CA LYS A 186 -10.99 -13.44 8.91
C LYS A 186 -10.13 -12.78 9.97
N ASP A 187 -9.12 -13.48 10.46
CA ASP A 187 -8.14 -12.91 11.39
C ASP A 187 -7.37 -11.78 10.71
N TYR A 188 -6.91 -12.00 9.48
CA TYR A 188 -6.22 -10.98 8.69
C TYR A 188 -7.10 -9.75 8.46
N THR A 189 -8.38 -9.92 8.09
CA THR A 189 -9.35 -8.83 7.95
C THR A 189 -9.48 -8.05 9.27
N THR A 190 -9.64 -8.75 10.38
CA THR A 190 -9.78 -8.14 11.71
C THR A 190 -8.54 -7.31 12.07
N LYS A 191 -7.34 -7.85 11.85
CA LYS A 191 -6.06 -7.17 12.08
C LYS A 191 -5.97 -5.86 11.29
N TYR A 192 -6.20 -5.92 9.98
CA TYR A 192 -6.07 -4.73 9.12
C TYR A 192 -7.21 -3.73 9.31
N PHE A 193 -8.42 -4.20 9.60
CA PHE A 193 -9.54 -3.33 9.92
C PHE A 193 -9.31 -2.54 11.21
N ASN A 194 -8.71 -3.13 12.22
CA ASN A 194 -8.30 -2.44 13.43
C ASN A 194 -7.23 -1.38 13.14
N LYS A 195 -6.18 -1.72 12.39
CA LYS A 195 -5.16 -0.76 11.95
C LYS A 195 -5.77 0.41 11.17
N PHE A 196 -6.71 0.12 10.25
CA PHE A 196 -7.44 1.15 9.50
C PHE A 196 -8.20 2.09 10.43
N ASN A 197 -9.01 1.54 11.35
CA ASN A 197 -9.82 2.34 12.28
C ASN A 197 -8.95 3.22 13.19
N GLU A 198 -7.84 2.71 13.69
CA GLU A 198 -6.89 3.48 14.49
C GLU A 198 -6.25 4.61 13.68
N SER A 199 -5.83 4.30 12.43
CA SER A 199 -5.24 5.29 11.52
C SER A 199 -6.26 6.37 11.16
N PHE A 200 -7.50 6.00 10.83
CA PHE A 200 -8.56 6.95 10.48
C PHE A 200 -8.92 7.88 11.65
N LYS A 201 -9.02 7.34 12.87
CA LYS A 201 -9.26 8.15 14.07
C LYS A 201 -8.16 9.18 14.35
N LYS A 202 -6.89 8.80 14.15
CA LYS A 202 -5.75 9.72 14.31
C LYS A 202 -5.76 10.91 13.36
N LEU A 203 -6.37 10.76 12.19
CA LEU A 203 -6.48 11.85 11.21
C LEU A 203 -7.44 12.97 11.63
N ASN A 204 -8.29 12.76 12.65
CA ASN A 204 -9.30 13.72 13.16
C ASN A 204 -10.16 14.35 12.04
N LEU A 205 -10.41 13.60 10.98
CA LEU A 205 -11.22 14.05 9.84
C LEU A 205 -12.70 14.06 10.23
N LYS A 206 -13.41 15.15 9.87
CA LYS A 206 -14.86 15.22 10.08
C LYS A 206 -15.59 14.33 9.08
N GLU A 207 -16.46 13.47 9.57
CA GLU A 207 -17.33 12.62 8.78
C GLU A 207 -18.47 13.38 8.08
#